data_d28ffa5fb06c4e535367ee4aadfff2e5
#
_entry.id   d28ffa5fb06c4e535367ee4aadfff2e5
#
_cell.length_a   1.000
_cell.length_b   1.000
_cell.length_c   1.000
_cell.angle_alpha   90.00
_cell.angle_beta   90.00
_cell.angle_gamma   90.00
#
_symmetry.space_group_name_H-M   'P 1'
#
loop_
_entity.id
_entity.type
_entity.pdbx_description
1 polymer ?
#
loop_
_entity_poly.entity_id
_entity_poly.type
_entity_poly.pdbx_seq_one_letter_code
_entity_poly.pdbx_strand_id
1 'polypeptide(L)'
;MISKRLIIALDTDDLNLVKKLSAFFDPKLCLMKVGLQLYIAHGKEVLDYLSEQGFEIFLDLKLHDIPNTVAKAIKEIQKFNIKMTTIHSQGGIEMINAALDQSNDIKILAVSLLTSLDKQDVSRLYDNDFEKQFEMLLKVITDTKTHGIVCSSHELVKISGNNLIKVVPGIRNVDVSDDQKRIMSSKAAYENGADFIVCL
;
A
#
# COMPACT_ATOMS: atom_id res chain seq x y z
N MET A 1 -23.30 -1.57 -7.75
CA MET A 1 -22.61 -1.48 -6.44
C MET A 1 -21.53 -0.43 -6.55
N ILE A 2 -21.49 0.54 -5.64
CA ILE A 2 -20.37 1.51 -5.56
C ILE A 2 -19.17 0.70 -5.08
N SER A 3 -18.12 0.58 -5.90
CA SER A 3 -16.90 -0.10 -5.47
C SER A 3 -16.15 0.80 -4.50
N LYS A 4 -15.68 0.27 -3.37
CA LYS A 4 -14.79 0.99 -2.45
C LYS A 4 -13.48 1.28 -3.19
N ARG A 5 -13.21 2.53 -3.47
CA ARG A 5 -11.97 2.97 -4.17
C ARG A 5 -11.15 3.94 -3.33
N LEU A 6 -11.65 4.29 -2.14
CA LEU A 6 -11.02 5.20 -1.21
C LEU A 6 -10.42 4.43 -0.03
N ILE A 7 -9.19 4.76 0.31
CA ILE A 7 -8.49 4.29 1.49
C ILE A 7 -8.18 5.50 2.37
N ILE A 8 -8.62 5.48 3.61
CA ILE A 8 -8.34 6.53 4.60
C ILE A 8 -7.09 6.14 5.40
N ALA A 9 -6.07 6.96 5.37
CA ALA A 9 -4.85 6.73 6.13
C ALA A 9 -5.05 7.18 7.59
N LEU A 10 -4.76 6.29 8.54
CA LEU A 10 -4.77 6.57 9.97
C LEU A 10 -3.32 6.78 10.45
N ASP A 11 -2.71 7.89 10.00
CA ASP A 11 -1.31 8.20 10.29
C ASP A 11 -1.18 8.96 11.63
N THR A 12 -1.42 8.24 12.72
CA THR A 12 -1.39 8.70 14.11
C THR A 12 -1.00 7.55 15.03
N ASP A 13 -0.58 7.85 16.25
CA ASP A 13 -0.38 6.90 17.35
C ASP A 13 -1.47 7.03 18.44
N ASP A 14 -2.44 7.93 18.26
CA ASP A 14 -3.55 8.12 19.20
C ASP A 14 -4.77 7.28 18.81
N LEU A 15 -5.01 6.19 19.54
CA LEU A 15 -6.16 5.32 19.32
C LEU A 15 -7.52 6.04 19.54
N ASN A 16 -7.57 7.06 20.40
CA ASN A 16 -8.80 7.84 20.59
C ASN A 16 -9.10 8.70 19.36
N LEU A 17 -8.05 9.24 18.73
CA LEU A 17 -8.19 9.95 17.45
C LEU A 17 -8.65 8.99 16.35
N VAL A 18 -8.09 7.78 16.28
CA VAL A 18 -8.56 6.73 15.35
C VAL A 18 -10.04 6.45 15.53
N LYS A 19 -10.50 6.26 16.79
CA LYS A 19 -11.92 6.03 17.13
C LYS A 19 -12.82 7.20 16.71
N LYS A 20 -12.38 8.43 16.91
CA LYS A 20 -13.09 9.62 16.47
C LYS A 20 -13.16 9.72 14.94
N LEU A 21 -12.02 9.56 14.26
CA LEU A 21 -11.96 9.68 12.80
C LEU A 21 -12.79 8.58 12.12
N SER A 22 -12.65 7.31 12.55
CA SER A 22 -13.39 6.21 11.93
C SER A 22 -14.91 6.39 12.01
N ALA A 23 -15.42 7.04 13.06
CA ALA A 23 -16.85 7.31 13.22
C ALA A 23 -17.44 8.26 12.15
N PHE A 24 -16.62 9.03 11.43
CA PHE A 24 -17.07 9.90 10.32
C PHE A 24 -17.21 9.16 8.98
N PHE A 25 -16.74 7.91 8.88
CA PHE A 25 -16.72 7.17 7.62
C PHE A 25 -17.68 5.99 7.64
N ASP A 26 -18.29 5.72 6.47
CA ASP A 26 -19.09 4.52 6.27
C ASP A 26 -18.17 3.35 5.82
N PRO A 27 -18.09 2.24 6.56
CA PRO A 27 -17.29 1.07 6.20
C PRO A 27 -17.67 0.44 4.86
N LYS A 28 -18.85 0.78 4.30
CA LYS A 28 -19.24 0.34 2.96
C LYS A 28 -18.59 1.14 1.85
N LEU A 29 -18.05 2.33 2.13
CA LEU A 29 -17.54 3.26 1.12
C LEU A 29 -16.00 3.34 1.05
N CYS A 30 -15.30 2.99 2.14
CA CYS A 30 -13.84 3.08 2.21
C CYS A 30 -13.20 1.93 2.97
N LEU A 31 -11.88 1.81 2.82
CA LEU A 31 -11.01 0.99 3.65
C LEU A 31 -10.25 1.90 4.63
N MET A 32 -9.77 1.34 5.73
CA MET A 32 -8.86 2.02 6.66
C MET A 32 -7.44 1.50 6.48
N LYS A 33 -6.47 2.41 6.27
CA LYS A 33 -5.05 2.05 6.24
C LYS A 33 -4.44 2.15 7.63
N VAL A 34 -3.91 1.04 8.11
CA VAL A 34 -3.07 1.00 9.30
C VAL A 34 -1.61 0.90 8.85
N GLY A 35 -0.85 1.98 9.06
CA GLY A 35 0.57 2.05 8.74
C GLY A 35 1.47 1.66 9.93
N LEU A 36 2.79 1.78 9.73
CA LEU A 36 3.81 1.37 10.70
C LEU A 36 3.63 2.03 12.07
N GLN A 37 3.44 3.36 12.12
CA GLN A 37 3.32 4.10 13.38
C GLN A 37 2.17 3.55 14.24
N LEU A 38 0.97 3.49 13.68
CA LEU A 38 -0.23 3.06 14.38
C LEU A 38 -0.14 1.57 14.79
N TYR A 39 0.41 0.73 13.90
CA TYR A 39 0.55 -0.69 14.17
C TYR A 39 1.60 -0.97 15.28
N ILE A 40 2.73 -0.25 15.28
CA ILE A 40 3.74 -0.40 16.34
C ILE A 40 3.20 0.08 17.69
N ALA A 41 2.39 1.15 17.69
CA ALA A 41 1.81 1.68 18.91
C ALA A 41 0.74 0.75 19.52
N HIS A 42 -0.13 0.15 18.70
CA HIS A 42 -1.34 -0.55 19.18
C HIS A 42 -1.50 -1.99 18.68
N GLY A 43 -0.71 -2.42 17.68
CA GLY A 43 -0.68 -3.80 17.20
C GLY A 43 -2.08 -4.36 16.88
N LYS A 44 -2.41 -5.48 17.53
CA LYS A 44 -3.69 -6.19 17.33
C LYS A 44 -4.91 -5.36 17.73
N GLU A 45 -4.81 -4.53 18.75
CA GLU A 45 -5.94 -3.77 19.30
C GLU A 45 -6.61 -2.87 18.26
N VAL A 46 -5.83 -2.15 17.47
CA VAL A 46 -6.38 -1.29 16.41
C VAL A 46 -7.02 -2.10 15.27
N LEU A 47 -6.46 -3.27 14.94
CA LEU A 47 -7.02 -4.13 13.90
C LEU A 47 -8.37 -4.72 14.34
N ASP A 48 -8.47 -5.20 15.57
CA ASP A 48 -9.73 -5.71 16.13
C ASP A 48 -10.78 -4.62 16.18
N TYR A 49 -10.44 -3.44 16.71
CA TYR A 49 -11.36 -2.30 16.77
C TYR A 49 -11.94 -1.95 15.39
N LEU A 50 -11.09 -1.77 14.38
CA LEU A 50 -11.56 -1.41 13.04
C LEU A 50 -12.41 -2.51 12.40
N SER A 51 -12.07 -3.78 12.63
CA SER A 51 -12.83 -4.93 12.17
C SER A 51 -14.21 -5.00 12.82
N GLU A 52 -14.32 -4.74 14.14
CA GLU A 52 -15.58 -4.67 14.87
C GLU A 52 -16.49 -3.53 14.38
N GLN A 53 -15.89 -2.42 13.91
CA GLN A 53 -16.63 -1.33 13.25
C GLN A 53 -17.04 -1.67 11.79
N GLY A 54 -16.67 -2.85 11.29
CA GLY A 54 -17.03 -3.34 9.95
C GLY A 54 -16.12 -2.84 8.82
N PHE A 55 -14.99 -2.21 9.13
CA PHE A 55 -14.03 -1.78 8.10
C PHE A 55 -13.20 -2.93 7.56
N GLU A 56 -13.00 -2.96 6.26
CA GLU A 56 -11.93 -3.70 5.62
C GLU A 56 -10.62 -2.93 5.83
N ILE A 57 -9.54 -3.63 6.17
CA ILE A 57 -8.26 -3.01 6.54
C ILE A 57 -7.24 -3.20 5.42
N PHE A 58 -6.54 -2.11 5.09
CA PHE A 58 -5.28 -2.11 4.36
C PHE A 58 -4.12 -2.02 5.37
N LEU A 59 -3.45 -3.14 5.62
CA LEU A 59 -2.31 -3.20 6.55
C LEU A 59 -1.01 -2.88 5.80
N ASP A 60 -0.52 -1.65 5.93
CA ASP A 60 0.61 -1.12 5.15
C ASP A 60 1.92 -1.17 5.95
N LEU A 61 2.49 -2.36 6.10
CA LEU A 61 3.73 -2.60 6.85
C LEU A 61 4.98 -2.70 5.98
N LYS A 62 4.83 -2.77 4.66
CA LYS A 62 5.93 -2.86 3.69
C LYS A 62 6.96 -3.95 4.05
N LEU A 63 6.47 -5.18 4.27
CA LEU A 63 7.30 -6.29 4.72
C LEU A 63 8.47 -6.54 3.76
N HIS A 64 9.66 -6.63 4.33
CA HIS A 64 10.90 -6.85 3.59
C HIS A 64 11.88 -7.63 4.47
N ASP A 65 11.99 -8.92 4.25
CA ASP A 65 12.84 -9.84 5.00
C ASP A 65 13.10 -11.09 4.14
N ILE A 66 13.81 -12.09 4.67
CA ILE A 66 13.99 -13.38 3.98
C ILE A 66 12.62 -14.06 3.72
N PRO A 67 12.50 -14.90 2.68
CA PRO A 67 11.22 -15.48 2.23
C PRO A 67 10.41 -16.15 3.35
N ASN A 68 11.05 -16.97 4.18
CA ASN A 68 10.37 -17.68 5.28
C ASN A 68 9.80 -16.74 6.36
N THR A 69 10.49 -15.64 6.66
CA THR A 69 10.02 -14.64 7.63
C THR A 69 8.77 -13.93 7.10
N VAL A 70 8.80 -13.48 5.85
CA VAL A 70 7.66 -12.81 5.22
C VAL A 70 6.48 -13.76 5.10
N ALA A 71 6.69 -15.01 4.66
CA ALA A 71 5.63 -16.01 4.59
C ALA A 71 4.93 -16.24 5.95
N LYS A 72 5.70 -16.35 7.03
CA LYS A 72 5.15 -16.49 8.39
C LYS A 72 4.40 -15.24 8.83
N ALA A 73 4.90 -14.05 8.51
CA ALA A 73 4.20 -12.80 8.79
C ALA A 73 2.84 -12.73 8.07
N ILE A 74 2.78 -13.07 6.78
CA ILE A 74 1.53 -13.13 6.02
C ILE A 74 0.55 -14.14 6.64
N LYS A 75 1.03 -15.30 7.06
CA LYS A 75 0.21 -16.31 7.75
C LYS A 75 -0.39 -15.77 9.07
N GLU A 76 0.35 -14.98 9.83
CA GLU A 76 -0.18 -14.33 11.04
C GLU A 76 -1.21 -13.25 10.72
N ILE A 77 -0.96 -12.45 9.67
CA ILE A 77 -1.88 -11.39 9.20
C ILE A 77 -3.26 -11.96 8.83
N GLN A 78 -3.34 -13.21 8.33
CA GLN A 78 -4.61 -13.86 7.99
C GLN A 78 -5.57 -14.07 9.17
N LYS A 79 -5.08 -13.99 10.39
CA LYS A 79 -5.92 -14.12 11.60
C LYS A 79 -6.80 -12.89 11.84
N PHE A 80 -6.59 -11.81 11.07
CA PHE A 80 -7.31 -10.55 11.15
C PHE A 80 -8.13 -10.30 9.89
N ASN A 81 -9.10 -9.38 9.95
CA ASN A 81 -9.92 -8.98 8.80
C ASN A 81 -9.14 -8.04 7.86
N ILE A 82 -8.03 -8.52 7.31
CA ILE A 82 -7.18 -7.74 6.41
C ILE A 82 -7.58 -8.01 4.96
N LYS A 83 -7.89 -6.94 4.22
CA LYS A 83 -8.22 -7.00 2.79
C LYS A 83 -6.98 -7.02 1.91
N MET A 84 -5.98 -6.22 2.27
CA MET A 84 -4.72 -6.11 1.53
C MET A 84 -3.56 -5.75 2.44
N THR A 85 -2.35 -6.14 2.06
CA THR A 85 -1.11 -5.80 2.77
C THR A 85 0.01 -5.54 1.77
N THR A 86 1.10 -4.93 2.24
CA THR A 86 2.23 -4.53 1.40
C THR A 86 3.49 -5.32 1.70
N ILE A 87 4.24 -5.61 0.64
CA ILE A 87 5.60 -6.13 0.67
C ILE A 87 6.49 -5.28 -0.24
N HIS A 88 7.80 -5.28 -0.05
CA HIS A 88 8.72 -4.64 -1.00
C HIS A 88 9.05 -5.57 -2.18
N SER A 89 9.00 -5.05 -3.41
CA SER A 89 9.45 -5.80 -4.60
C SER A 89 10.95 -6.09 -4.61
N GLN A 90 11.72 -5.29 -3.88
CA GLN A 90 13.17 -5.44 -3.70
C GLN A 90 13.57 -6.71 -2.94
N GLY A 91 12.63 -7.35 -2.23
CA GLY A 91 12.86 -8.65 -1.60
C GLY A 91 13.06 -9.81 -2.58
N GLY A 92 12.84 -9.55 -3.87
CA GLY A 92 13.06 -10.53 -4.94
C GLY A 92 11.94 -11.55 -5.11
N ILE A 93 12.05 -12.34 -6.17
CA ILE A 93 11.01 -13.26 -6.62
C ILE A 93 10.67 -14.30 -5.55
N GLU A 94 11.66 -14.85 -4.87
CA GLU A 94 11.44 -15.89 -3.85
C GLU A 94 10.66 -15.38 -2.65
N MET A 95 10.96 -14.16 -2.17
CA MET A 95 10.22 -13.55 -1.06
C MET A 95 8.77 -13.26 -1.45
N ILE A 96 8.56 -12.73 -2.65
CA ILE A 96 7.22 -12.40 -3.15
C ILE A 96 6.39 -13.68 -3.31
N ASN A 97 6.95 -14.72 -3.92
CA ASN A 97 6.25 -16.00 -4.08
C ASN A 97 5.90 -16.62 -2.72
N ALA A 98 6.84 -16.61 -1.76
CA ALA A 98 6.59 -17.09 -0.42
C ALA A 98 5.45 -16.33 0.30
N ALA A 99 5.33 -15.02 0.05
CA ALA A 99 4.20 -14.22 0.53
C ALA A 99 2.88 -14.59 -0.16
N LEU A 100 2.90 -14.77 -1.48
CA LEU A 100 1.73 -15.14 -2.28
C LEU A 100 1.19 -16.51 -1.90
N ASP A 101 2.06 -17.49 -1.68
CA ASP A 101 1.68 -18.85 -1.26
C ASP A 101 0.93 -18.87 0.07
N GLN A 102 1.12 -17.86 0.90
CA GLN A 102 0.43 -17.72 2.18
C GLN A 102 -0.72 -16.68 2.16
N SER A 103 -1.03 -16.09 1.01
CA SER A 103 -1.92 -14.92 0.98
C SER A 103 -3.41 -15.25 1.12
N ASN A 104 -3.86 -16.45 0.71
CA ASN A 104 -5.28 -16.81 0.62
C ASN A 104 -6.13 -15.67 0.00
N ASP A 105 -7.06 -15.09 0.78
CA ASP A 105 -7.95 -14.01 0.32
C ASP A 105 -7.33 -12.60 0.42
N ILE A 106 -6.18 -12.48 1.10
CA ILE A 106 -5.49 -11.19 1.27
C ILE A 106 -4.80 -10.80 -0.03
N LYS A 107 -5.02 -9.57 -0.49
CA LYS A 107 -4.31 -9.05 -1.65
C LYS A 107 -2.91 -8.58 -1.26
N ILE A 108 -1.89 -9.22 -1.82
CA ILE A 108 -0.49 -8.80 -1.66
C ILE A 108 -0.20 -7.72 -2.68
N LEU A 109 0.17 -6.53 -2.19
CA LEU A 109 0.57 -5.39 -3.01
C LEU A 109 2.07 -5.19 -2.89
N ALA A 110 2.78 -5.19 -4.01
CA ALA A 110 4.21 -4.93 -4.01
C ALA A 110 4.49 -3.43 -4.11
N VAL A 111 5.33 -2.93 -3.23
CA VAL A 111 5.85 -1.55 -3.31
C VAL A 111 7.01 -1.54 -4.29
N SER A 112 6.96 -0.66 -5.30
CA SER A 112 8.04 -0.41 -6.25
C SER A 112 9.15 0.44 -5.61
N LEU A 113 9.26 1.70 -5.98
CA LEU A 113 10.10 2.69 -5.32
C LEU A 113 9.26 3.48 -4.31
N LEU A 114 9.82 3.78 -3.15
CA LEU A 114 9.17 4.66 -2.19
C LEU A 114 8.93 6.04 -2.82
N THR A 115 7.75 6.61 -2.62
CA THR A 115 7.37 7.91 -3.19
C THR A 115 8.19 9.09 -2.66
N SER A 116 8.90 8.90 -1.55
CA SER A 116 9.85 9.86 -0.97
C SER A 116 11.19 9.91 -1.70
N LEU A 117 11.57 8.86 -2.45
CA LEU A 117 12.84 8.81 -3.18
C LEU A 117 12.78 9.65 -4.45
N ASP A 118 13.74 10.52 -4.64
CA ASP A 118 13.96 11.23 -5.89
C ASP A 118 14.99 10.52 -6.79
N LYS A 119 15.29 11.13 -7.95
CA LYS A 119 16.26 10.56 -8.91
C LYS A 119 17.66 10.42 -8.34
N GLN A 120 18.07 11.35 -7.47
CA GLN A 120 19.41 11.32 -6.86
C GLN A 120 19.49 10.21 -5.80
N ASP A 121 18.42 10.03 -5.01
CA ASP A 121 18.35 8.96 -4.03
C ASP A 121 18.42 7.59 -4.71
N VAL A 122 17.67 7.41 -5.79
CA VAL A 122 17.70 6.14 -6.57
C VAL A 122 19.08 5.89 -7.16
N SER A 123 19.71 6.90 -7.75
CA SER A 123 21.05 6.75 -8.31
C SER A 123 22.07 6.35 -7.24
N ARG A 124 22.01 6.94 -6.04
CA ARG A 124 22.91 6.62 -4.93
C ARG A 124 22.70 5.23 -4.34
N LEU A 125 21.42 4.80 -4.23
CA LEU A 125 21.08 3.54 -3.59
C LEU A 125 21.24 2.33 -4.50
N TYR A 126 21.01 2.51 -5.81
CA TYR A 126 20.92 1.40 -6.76
C TYR A 126 21.95 1.45 -7.90
N ASP A 127 22.79 2.49 -7.95
CA ASP A 127 23.71 2.76 -9.06
C ASP A 127 23.00 2.70 -10.43
N ASN A 128 21.78 3.23 -10.48
CA ASN A 128 20.91 3.16 -11.65
C ASN A 128 20.07 4.44 -11.81
N ASP A 129 19.54 4.70 -13.00
CA ASP A 129 18.57 5.76 -13.16
C ASP A 129 17.18 5.34 -12.64
N PHE A 130 16.37 6.33 -12.30
CA PHE A 130 15.04 6.11 -11.71
C PHE A 130 14.13 5.26 -12.60
N GLU A 131 14.14 5.54 -13.90
CA GLU A 131 13.24 4.89 -14.85
C GLU A 131 13.58 3.41 -15.02
N LYS A 132 14.86 3.10 -15.20
CA LYS A 132 15.33 1.71 -15.32
C LYS A 132 15.13 0.95 -14.02
N GLN A 133 15.38 1.58 -12.86
CA GLN A 133 15.15 0.91 -11.58
C GLN A 133 13.67 0.59 -11.38
N PHE A 134 12.78 1.51 -11.72
CA PHE A 134 11.35 1.27 -11.68
C PHE A 134 10.92 0.11 -12.61
N GLU A 135 11.41 0.11 -13.87
CA GLU A 135 11.11 -0.95 -14.84
C GLU A 135 11.59 -2.33 -14.37
N MET A 136 12.77 -2.42 -13.77
CA MET A 136 13.29 -3.65 -13.18
C MET A 136 12.38 -4.17 -12.06
N LEU A 137 11.94 -3.29 -11.15
CA LEU A 137 11.05 -3.67 -10.06
C LEU A 137 9.65 -4.02 -10.58
N LEU A 138 9.13 -3.30 -11.56
CA LEU A 138 7.86 -3.62 -12.21
C LEU A 138 7.90 -4.99 -12.87
N LYS A 139 9.02 -5.33 -13.52
CA LYS A 139 9.21 -6.67 -14.10
C LYS A 139 9.14 -7.76 -13.02
N VAL A 140 9.81 -7.59 -11.88
CA VAL A 140 9.73 -8.54 -10.76
C VAL A 140 8.27 -8.70 -10.29
N ILE A 141 7.53 -7.59 -10.16
CA ILE A 141 6.12 -7.59 -9.74
C ILE A 141 5.24 -8.35 -10.74
N THR A 142 5.44 -8.15 -12.04
CA THR A 142 4.64 -8.80 -13.08
C THR A 142 4.99 -10.28 -13.25
N ASP A 143 6.26 -10.63 -13.17
CA ASP A 143 6.74 -12.01 -13.30
C ASP A 143 6.24 -12.90 -12.14
N THR A 144 6.07 -12.34 -10.94
CA THR A 144 5.57 -13.05 -9.75
C THR A 144 4.05 -13.13 -9.66
N LYS A 145 3.30 -12.49 -10.57
CA LYS A 145 1.82 -12.43 -10.53
C LYS A 145 1.28 -11.86 -9.21
N THR A 146 2.00 -10.92 -8.64
CA THR A 146 1.55 -10.16 -7.46
C THR A 146 0.17 -9.56 -7.73
N HIS A 147 -0.71 -9.48 -6.74
CA HIS A 147 -2.08 -9.00 -6.92
C HIS A 147 -2.15 -7.53 -7.33
N GLY A 148 -1.18 -6.72 -6.89
CA GLY A 148 -1.17 -5.30 -7.20
C GLY A 148 0.14 -4.62 -6.85
N ILE A 149 0.15 -3.32 -7.07
CA ILE A 149 1.30 -2.45 -6.88
C ILE A 149 0.91 -1.20 -6.10
N VAL A 150 1.78 -0.77 -5.20
CA VAL A 150 1.75 0.58 -4.64
C VAL A 150 2.79 1.42 -5.38
N CYS A 151 2.34 2.47 -6.05
CA CYS A 151 3.18 3.30 -6.90
C CYS A 151 2.77 4.78 -6.80
N SER A 152 3.65 5.67 -7.22
CA SER A 152 3.30 7.09 -7.34
C SER A 152 2.35 7.32 -8.51
N SER A 153 1.65 8.44 -8.48
CA SER A 153 0.77 8.87 -9.56
C SER A 153 1.48 9.04 -10.91
N HIS A 154 2.76 9.40 -10.91
CA HIS A 154 3.57 9.54 -12.13
C HIS A 154 3.93 8.20 -12.79
N GLU A 155 3.90 7.12 -12.02
CA GLU A 155 4.23 5.78 -12.49
C GLU A 155 3.02 5.05 -13.09
N LEU A 156 1.79 5.53 -12.86
CA LEU A 156 0.56 4.91 -13.35
C LEU A 156 0.54 4.67 -14.86
N VAL A 157 1.01 5.64 -15.64
CA VAL A 157 1.04 5.55 -17.11
C VAL A 157 1.90 4.37 -17.58
N LYS A 158 2.98 4.06 -16.86
CA LYS A 158 3.90 2.96 -17.17
C LYS A 158 3.36 1.58 -16.81
N ILE A 159 2.35 1.55 -15.92
CA ILE A 159 1.69 0.33 -15.45
C ILE A 159 0.43 0.04 -16.29
N SER A 160 0.10 0.91 -17.24
CA SER A 160 -1.06 0.71 -18.12
C SER A 160 -0.98 -0.61 -18.88
N GLY A 161 -2.11 -1.33 -18.99
CA GLY A 161 -2.18 -2.64 -19.66
C GLY A 161 -1.87 -3.86 -18.80
N ASN A 162 -1.45 -3.68 -17.54
CA ASN A 162 -1.31 -4.78 -16.59
C ASN A 162 -2.58 -4.97 -15.76
N ASN A 163 -2.90 -6.22 -15.41
CA ASN A 163 -4.05 -6.56 -14.54
C ASN A 163 -3.76 -6.36 -13.04
N LEU A 164 -2.77 -5.53 -12.70
CA LEU A 164 -2.41 -5.23 -11.32
C LEU A 164 -3.41 -4.25 -10.70
N ILE A 165 -3.79 -4.50 -9.45
CA ILE A 165 -4.48 -3.52 -8.61
C ILE A 165 -3.50 -2.36 -8.33
N LYS A 166 -3.86 -1.14 -8.69
CA LYS A 166 -3.03 0.06 -8.55
C LYS A 166 -3.49 0.90 -7.36
N VAL A 167 -2.67 0.94 -6.33
CA VAL A 167 -2.91 1.75 -5.13
C VAL A 167 -1.96 2.95 -5.13
N VAL A 168 -2.52 4.14 -5.08
CA VAL A 168 -1.76 5.40 -5.20
C VAL A 168 -1.84 6.19 -3.91
N PRO A 169 -0.74 6.30 -3.15
CA PRO A 169 -0.64 7.16 -1.97
C PRO A 169 -0.37 8.62 -2.34
N GLY A 170 -0.45 9.49 -1.35
CA GLY A 170 -0.08 10.90 -1.51
C GLY A 170 -1.06 11.73 -2.33
N ILE A 171 -2.33 11.33 -2.35
CA ILE A 171 -3.38 12.09 -3.01
C ILE A 171 -3.89 13.19 -2.09
N ARG A 172 -3.86 14.43 -2.57
CA ARG A 172 -4.34 15.61 -1.85
C ARG A 172 -5.12 16.55 -2.76
N ASN A 173 -6.17 17.11 -2.22
CA ASN A 173 -6.99 18.10 -2.93
C ASN A 173 -6.66 19.57 -2.53
N VAL A 174 -5.64 19.77 -1.69
CA VAL A 174 -5.21 21.10 -1.20
C VAL A 174 -3.68 21.17 -1.17
N ASP A 175 -3.12 22.35 -1.45
CA ASP A 175 -1.67 22.61 -1.37
C ASP A 175 -1.17 22.59 0.09
N VAL A 176 -0.78 21.43 0.57
CA VAL A 176 -0.09 21.26 1.85
C VAL A 176 1.31 20.74 1.57
N SER A 177 2.34 21.46 2.02
CA SER A 177 3.73 21.03 1.94
C SER A 177 3.99 19.92 2.97
N ASP A 178 4.38 18.74 2.48
CA ASP A 178 4.70 17.57 3.29
C ASP A 178 5.83 16.78 2.61
N ASP A 179 6.35 15.73 3.28
CA ASP A 179 7.46 14.86 2.82
C ASP A 179 7.23 14.16 1.48
N GLN A 180 6.01 14.20 0.92
CA GLN A 180 5.69 13.60 -0.36
C GLN A 180 6.00 14.53 -1.53
N LYS A 181 7.05 14.20 -2.26
CA LYS A 181 7.55 14.97 -3.43
C LYS A 181 6.70 14.82 -4.70
N ARG A 182 5.65 13.97 -4.71
CA ARG A 182 4.89 13.58 -5.92
C ARG A 182 3.39 13.53 -5.65
N ILE A 183 2.74 14.69 -5.69
CA ILE A 183 1.31 14.88 -5.38
C ILE A 183 0.48 14.94 -6.66
N MET A 184 -0.72 14.35 -6.64
CA MET A 184 -1.73 14.43 -7.71
C MET A 184 -3.13 14.57 -7.11
N SER A 185 -4.06 15.20 -7.85
CA SER A 185 -5.46 15.23 -7.42
C SER A 185 -6.12 13.85 -7.54
N SER A 186 -7.15 13.61 -6.74
CA SER A 186 -7.90 12.34 -6.76
C SER A 186 -8.52 12.07 -8.14
N LYS A 187 -9.04 13.08 -8.80
CA LYS A 187 -9.61 12.98 -10.15
C LYS A 187 -8.56 12.50 -11.15
N ALA A 188 -7.41 13.18 -11.20
CA ALA A 188 -6.33 12.82 -12.10
C ALA A 188 -5.77 11.41 -11.85
N ALA A 189 -5.69 10.98 -10.58
CA ALA A 189 -5.25 9.62 -10.26
C ALA A 189 -6.20 8.57 -10.85
N TYR A 190 -7.51 8.74 -10.70
CA TYR A 190 -8.49 7.81 -11.28
C TYR A 190 -8.52 7.85 -12.81
N GLU A 191 -8.39 9.02 -13.43
CA GLU A 191 -8.31 9.16 -14.88
C GLU A 191 -7.06 8.47 -15.45
N ASN A 192 -5.97 8.42 -14.69
CA ASN A 192 -4.74 7.71 -15.04
C ASN A 192 -4.76 6.21 -14.66
N GLY A 193 -5.88 5.69 -14.17
CA GLY A 193 -6.09 4.26 -13.96
C GLY A 193 -5.79 3.74 -12.55
N ALA A 194 -5.75 4.60 -11.52
CA ALA A 194 -5.71 4.13 -10.14
C ALA A 194 -6.98 3.35 -9.78
N ASP A 195 -6.84 2.18 -9.17
CA ASP A 195 -7.96 1.41 -8.62
C ASP A 195 -8.34 1.93 -7.24
N PHE A 196 -7.35 2.28 -6.44
CA PHE A 196 -7.50 2.87 -5.12
C PHE A 196 -6.59 4.08 -4.95
N ILE A 197 -7.10 5.08 -4.22
CA ILE A 197 -6.30 6.21 -3.75
C ILE A 197 -6.23 6.20 -2.22
N VAL A 198 -5.08 6.62 -1.67
CA VAL A 198 -4.88 6.77 -0.24
C VAL A 198 -4.87 8.25 0.10
N CYS A 199 -5.79 8.67 0.95
CA CYS A 199 -5.94 10.03 1.46
C CYS A 199 -5.82 10.07 2.98
N LEU A 200 -5.33 11.19 3.49
CA LEU A 200 -5.39 11.56 4.92
C LEU A 200 -6.71 12.23 5.22
#